data_ba52abf46fa662f3232ee7daa9bf1079
#
_entry.id   ba52abf46fa662f3232ee7daa9bf1079
#
_cell.length_a   1.000
_cell.length_b   1.000
_cell.length_c   1.000
_cell.angle_alpha   90.00
_cell.angle_beta   90.00
_cell.angle_gamma   90.00
#
_symmetry.space_group_name_H-M   'P 1'
#
loop_
_entity.id
_entity.type
_entity.pdbx_description
1 polymer ?
#
loop_
_entity_poly.entity_id
_entity_poly.type
_entity_poly.pdbx_seq_one_letter_code
_entity_poly.pdbx_strand_id
1 'polypeptide(L)'
;MWEQLKRIIKPNGAIVLTASQPFTSALIMSNSKMFKYEWIWEKSVGSNFASLKYQPMKEHENILVFCEGKTNYYPIKEARKGSGGERVKYRYNASESKTGEANGSLKNVDRTGNYDSLRNPSSVQFFNNREKGRGLHPTQKPVALMEYLIKTYTNEGETVLDFAAGSFTTAVAAINTKRNFIGIEKDAKYCEIANNRINCLTSI
;
A
#
# COMPACT_ATOMS: atom_id res chain seq x y z
N MET A 1 -15.29 -8.78 -12.18
CA MET A 1 -14.43 -7.75 -11.54
C MET A 1 -13.36 -7.25 -12.51
N TRP A 2 -12.42 -8.10 -12.95
CA TRP A 2 -11.25 -7.65 -13.75
C TRP A 2 -11.61 -6.95 -15.05
N GLU A 3 -12.64 -7.39 -15.78
CA GLU A 3 -13.12 -6.76 -16.99
C GLU A 3 -13.48 -5.29 -16.76
N GLN A 4 -14.26 -5.01 -15.71
CA GLN A 4 -14.67 -3.64 -15.39
C GLN A 4 -13.49 -2.80 -14.89
N LEU A 5 -12.61 -3.36 -14.08
CA LEU A 5 -11.41 -2.65 -13.62
C LEU A 5 -10.50 -2.29 -14.80
N LYS A 6 -10.28 -3.19 -15.76
CA LYS A 6 -9.50 -2.91 -16.98
C LYS A 6 -10.14 -1.83 -17.85
N ARG A 7 -11.47 -1.79 -17.92
CA ARG A 7 -12.20 -0.82 -18.74
C ARG A 7 -12.04 0.62 -18.23
N ILE A 8 -11.90 0.81 -16.91
CA ILE A 8 -11.91 2.13 -16.28
C ILE A 8 -10.56 2.61 -15.80
N ILE A 9 -9.58 1.70 -15.60
CA ILE A 9 -8.26 2.09 -15.09
C ILE A 9 -7.49 2.83 -16.19
N LYS A 10 -6.79 3.90 -15.79
CA LYS A 10 -5.87 4.60 -16.70
C LYS A 10 -4.66 3.72 -17.06
N PRO A 11 -4.03 3.93 -18.22
CA PRO A 11 -2.74 3.30 -18.51
C PRO A 11 -1.75 3.55 -17.35
N ASN A 12 -1.05 2.51 -16.93
CA ASN A 12 -0.13 2.53 -15.77
C ASN A 12 -0.78 2.83 -14.41
N GLY A 13 -2.11 2.90 -14.33
CA GLY A 13 -2.85 3.01 -13.07
C GLY A 13 -2.70 1.73 -12.24
N ALA A 14 -2.58 1.88 -10.92
CA ALA A 14 -2.50 0.76 -9.99
C ALA A 14 -3.90 0.30 -9.55
N ILE A 15 -4.14 -1.00 -9.56
CA ILE A 15 -5.24 -1.64 -8.86
C ILE A 15 -4.65 -2.24 -7.60
N VAL A 16 -5.05 -1.72 -6.45
CA VAL A 16 -4.51 -2.09 -5.14
C VAL A 16 -5.60 -2.77 -4.33
N LEU A 17 -5.40 -4.02 -3.94
CA LEU A 17 -6.40 -4.84 -3.25
C LEU A 17 -5.81 -5.43 -1.97
N THR A 18 -6.52 -5.26 -0.85
CA THR A 18 -6.15 -5.90 0.41
C THR A 18 -6.74 -7.31 0.48
N ALA A 19 -5.95 -8.26 0.94
CA ALA A 19 -6.33 -9.65 1.01
C ALA A 19 -5.66 -10.39 2.18
N SER A 20 -6.14 -11.57 2.46
CA SER A 20 -5.54 -12.51 3.42
C SER A 20 -5.65 -13.92 2.87
N GLN A 21 -4.68 -14.78 3.21
CA GLN A 21 -4.73 -16.19 2.80
C GLN A 21 -6.01 -16.89 3.31
N PRO A 22 -6.58 -17.82 2.50
CA PRO A 22 -6.13 -18.29 1.16
C PRO A 22 -6.58 -17.38 -0.01
N PHE A 23 -7.41 -16.37 0.26
CA PHE A 23 -7.96 -15.48 -0.77
C PHE A 23 -6.86 -14.69 -1.50
N THR A 24 -5.75 -14.34 -0.84
CA THR A 24 -4.57 -13.71 -1.47
C THR A 24 -4.10 -14.52 -2.68
N SER A 25 -3.87 -15.83 -2.50
CA SER A 25 -3.40 -16.71 -3.57
C SER A 25 -4.42 -16.83 -4.70
N ALA A 26 -5.70 -17.01 -4.36
CA ALA A 26 -6.77 -17.09 -5.34
C ALA A 26 -6.88 -15.80 -6.17
N LEU A 27 -6.75 -14.64 -5.54
CA LEU A 27 -6.81 -13.34 -6.18
C LEU A 27 -5.63 -13.11 -7.13
N ILE A 28 -4.41 -13.48 -6.74
CA ILE A 28 -3.22 -13.43 -7.60
C ILE A 28 -3.42 -14.34 -8.81
N MET A 29 -3.82 -15.58 -8.59
CA MET A 29 -4.01 -16.55 -9.68
C MET A 29 -5.13 -16.16 -10.63
N SER A 30 -6.16 -15.44 -10.17
CA SER A 30 -7.26 -14.97 -11.02
C SER A 30 -6.82 -13.95 -12.08
N ASN A 31 -5.67 -13.30 -11.89
CA ASN A 31 -5.08 -12.37 -12.88
C ASN A 31 -3.56 -12.22 -12.71
N SER A 32 -2.85 -13.34 -12.79
CA SER A 32 -1.40 -13.39 -12.61
C SER A 32 -0.63 -12.53 -13.62
N LYS A 33 -1.18 -12.30 -14.82
CA LYS A 33 -0.56 -11.43 -15.84
C LYS A 33 -0.47 -9.96 -15.42
N MET A 34 -1.44 -9.48 -14.65
CA MET A 34 -1.44 -8.10 -14.15
C MET A 34 -0.76 -7.96 -12.80
N PHE A 35 -0.58 -9.04 -12.04
CA PHE A 35 0.08 -9.00 -10.74
C PHE A 35 1.52 -8.48 -10.88
N LYS A 36 1.89 -7.53 -10.02
CA LYS A 36 3.23 -6.92 -10.02
C LYS A 36 4.03 -7.33 -8.78
N TYR A 37 3.52 -7.00 -7.61
CA TYR A 37 4.12 -7.29 -6.33
C TYR A 37 3.10 -7.11 -5.21
N GLU A 38 3.52 -7.43 -3.99
CA GLU A 38 2.72 -7.20 -2.80
C GLU A 38 3.47 -6.33 -1.78
N TRP A 39 2.69 -5.69 -0.92
CA TRP A 39 3.14 -5.15 0.36
C TRP A 39 2.54 -5.98 1.47
N ILE A 40 3.22 -6.01 2.60
CA ILE A 40 2.71 -6.57 3.84
C ILE A 40 2.37 -5.41 4.77
N TRP A 41 1.12 -5.29 5.13
CA TRP A 41 0.71 -4.40 6.20
C TRP A 41 0.87 -5.13 7.53
N GLU A 42 1.87 -4.71 8.31
CA GLU A 42 2.07 -5.14 9.70
C GLU A 42 1.14 -4.32 10.61
N LYS A 43 0.35 -5.00 11.44
CA LYS A 43 -0.64 -4.41 12.33
C LYS A 43 -0.05 -4.20 13.72
N SER A 44 -0.52 -3.18 14.44
CA SER A 44 -0.17 -3.02 15.86
C SER A 44 -0.79 -4.09 16.77
N VAL A 45 -1.89 -4.68 16.34
CA VAL A 45 -2.59 -5.75 17.07
C VAL A 45 -3.10 -6.78 16.08
N GLY A 46 -2.77 -8.02 16.36
CA GLY A 46 -3.23 -9.14 15.58
C GLY A 46 -4.74 -9.35 15.66
N SER A 47 -5.23 -10.21 14.81
CA SER A 47 -6.61 -10.69 14.77
C SER A 47 -6.61 -12.19 15.02
N ASN A 48 -7.77 -12.84 15.05
CA ASN A 48 -7.95 -14.27 15.24
C ASN A 48 -7.68 -14.81 16.67
N PHE A 49 -7.92 -14.00 17.71
CA PHE A 49 -7.69 -14.38 19.12
C PHE A 49 -8.35 -15.72 19.50
N ALA A 50 -9.54 -16.01 18.98
CA ALA A 50 -10.24 -17.27 19.24
C ALA A 50 -9.51 -18.52 18.72
N SER A 51 -8.59 -18.34 17.77
CA SER A 51 -7.90 -19.44 17.09
C SER A 51 -6.45 -19.63 17.55
N LEU A 52 -5.97 -18.88 18.54
CA LEU A 52 -4.57 -18.91 18.97
C LEU A 52 -4.10 -20.26 19.52
N LYS A 53 -5.04 -21.11 19.95
CA LYS A 53 -4.73 -22.48 20.37
C LYS A 53 -4.25 -23.35 19.19
N TYR A 54 -4.61 -23.00 17.96
CA TYR A 54 -4.40 -23.85 16.79
C TYR A 54 -3.49 -23.22 15.73
N GLN A 55 -3.25 -21.91 15.79
CA GLN A 55 -2.48 -21.18 14.78
C GLN A 55 -1.86 -19.90 15.38
N PRO A 56 -0.76 -19.39 14.81
CA PRO A 56 -0.17 -18.13 15.22
C PRO A 56 -1.15 -16.94 15.11
N MET A 57 -0.89 -15.90 15.90
CA MET A 57 -1.60 -14.63 15.81
C MET A 57 -1.38 -14.00 14.43
N LYS A 58 -2.46 -13.56 13.80
CA LYS A 58 -2.42 -12.95 12.48
C LYS A 58 -2.18 -11.45 12.61
N GLU A 59 -0.93 -11.04 12.48
CA GLU A 59 -0.47 -9.66 12.66
C GLU A 59 -0.25 -8.92 11.34
N HIS A 60 -0.61 -9.50 10.21
CA HIS A 60 -0.45 -8.86 8.90
C HIS A 60 -1.62 -9.11 7.95
N GLU A 61 -1.70 -8.27 6.93
CA GLU A 61 -2.49 -8.47 5.71
C GLU A 61 -1.64 -8.20 4.48
N ASN A 62 -1.97 -8.87 3.38
CA ASN A 62 -1.34 -8.64 2.08
C ASN A 62 -2.05 -7.47 1.37
N ILE A 63 -1.27 -6.66 0.68
CA ILE A 63 -1.75 -5.60 -0.20
C ILE A 63 -1.19 -5.89 -1.59
N LEU A 64 -2.04 -6.33 -2.49
CA LEU A 64 -1.68 -6.80 -3.81
C LEU A 64 -1.76 -5.67 -4.82
N VAL A 65 -0.75 -5.53 -5.64
CA VAL A 65 -0.67 -4.50 -6.67
C VAL A 65 -0.75 -5.13 -8.04
N PHE A 66 -1.71 -4.68 -8.83
CA PHE A 66 -1.92 -5.12 -10.22
C PHE A 66 -1.87 -3.91 -11.15
N CYS A 67 -1.34 -4.13 -12.35
CA CYS A 67 -1.31 -3.14 -13.41
C CYS A 67 -1.13 -3.85 -14.76
N GLU A 68 -1.71 -3.33 -15.83
CA GLU A 68 -1.52 -3.91 -17.15
C GLU A 68 -0.11 -3.66 -17.67
N GLY A 69 0.38 -2.43 -17.55
CA GLY A 69 1.72 -2.00 -17.96
C GLY A 69 2.69 -1.85 -16.80
N LYS A 70 3.48 -0.79 -16.83
CA LYS A 70 4.36 -0.36 -15.76
C LYS A 70 3.57 0.54 -14.82
N THR A 71 3.47 0.14 -13.55
CA THR A 71 2.76 0.89 -12.52
C THR A 71 3.37 2.28 -12.31
N ASN A 72 2.55 3.32 -12.25
CA ASN A 72 2.95 4.58 -11.65
C ASN A 72 3.34 4.30 -10.19
N TYR A 73 4.54 4.72 -9.80
CA TYR A 73 5.06 4.44 -8.47
C TYR A 73 5.88 5.63 -7.97
N TYR A 74 5.40 6.26 -6.92
CA TYR A 74 6.02 7.42 -6.27
C TYR A 74 6.50 6.99 -4.87
N PRO A 75 7.72 6.45 -4.73
CA PRO A 75 8.18 5.87 -3.46
C PRO A 75 8.29 6.94 -2.38
N ILE A 76 7.61 6.71 -1.27
CA ILE A 76 7.75 7.52 -0.06
C ILE A 76 9.00 7.03 0.65
N LYS A 77 10.10 7.75 0.47
CA LYS A 77 11.39 7.38 1.06
C LYS A 77 11.34 7.43 2.57
N GLU A 78 12.03 6.52 3.20
CA GLU A 78 12.13 6.37 4.65
C GLU A 78 13.57 6.41 5.13
N ALA A 79 13.78 6.78 6.41
CA ALA A 79 15.11 6.78 7.01
C ALA A 79 15.68 5.35 7.04
N ARG A 80 16.99 5.20 6.81
CA ARG A 80 17.67 3.92 6.92
C ARG A 80 17.64 3.44 8.39
N LYS A 81 17.27 2.19 8.60
CA LYS A 81 17.25 1.57 9.94
C LYS A 81 18.67 1.06 10.30
N GLY A 82 19.06 1.24 11.56
CA GLY A 82 20.33 0.73 12.13
C GLY A 82 21.58 1.36 11.51
N SER A 83 22.71 0.65 11.59
CA SER A 83 24.03 1.09 11.08
C SER A 83 24.07 1.34 9.56
N GLY A 84 22.99 1.04 8.84
CA GLY A 84 22.84 1.35 7.41
C GLY A 84 22.94 2.84 7.11
N GLY A 85 22.59 3.74 8.06
CA GLY A 85 22.76 5.19 7.95
C GLY A 85 24.23 5.64 7.95
N GLU A 86 25.10 4.91 8.64
CA GLU A 86 26.54 5.22 8.69
C GLU A 86 27.30 4.66 7.49
N ARG A 87 26.85 3.56 6.88
CA ARG A 87 27.47 2.97 5.69
C ARG A 87 27.48 3.90 4.47
N VAL A 88 26.62 4.89 4.44
CA VAL A 88 26.60 5.94 3.38
C VAL A 88 27.86 6.80 3.39
N LYS A 89 28.56 6.89 4.53
CA LYS A 89 29.80 7.68 4.66
C LYS A 89 31.04 6.98 4.09
N TYR A 90 31.01 5.66 3.92
CA TYR A 90 32.12 4.91 3.38
C TYR A 90 31.92 4.66 1.89
N ARG A 91 32.74 5.30 1.06
CA ARG A 91 32.88 4.93 -0.36
C ARG A 91 33.22 3.46 -0.44
N TYR A 92 32.28 2.65 -0.89
CA TYR A 92 32.57 1.28 -1.23
C TYR A 92 33.33 1.28 -2.54
N ASN A 93 34.63 1.03 -2.50
CA ASN A 93 35.43 0.79 -3.70
C ASN A 93 35.00 -0.56 -4.29
N ALA A 94 34.21 -0.51 -5.34
CA ALA A 94 33.65 -1.69 -5.99
C ALA A 94 34.70 -2.59 -6.67
N SER A 95 35.96 -2.14 -6.77
CA SER A 95 37.07 -2.91 -7.31
C SER A 95 37.55 -4.06 -6.39
N GLU A 96 37.15 -4.06 -5.12
CA GLU A 96 37.63 -5.06 -4.15
C GLU A 96 36.57 -6.09 -3.73
N SER A 97 35.33 -6.00 -4.24
CA SER A 97 34.27 -6.93 -3.89
C SER A 97 34.28 -8.14 -4.81
N LYS A 98 34.86 -9.24 -4.35
CA LYS A 98 34.81 -10.58 -4.99
C LYS A 98 33.40 -11.19 -5.05
N THR A 99 32.37 -10.52 -4.54
CA THR A 99 30.97 -10.96 -4.54
C THR A 99 30.16 -10.44 -5.74
N GLY A 100 30.79 -9.73 -6.67
CA GLY A 100 30.10 -9.13 -7.84
C GLY A 100 29.65 -10.12 -8.92
N GLU A 101 30.08 -11.38 -8.88
CA GLU A 101 29.77 -12.35 -9.93
C GLU A 101 28.46 -13.12 -9.69
N ALA A 102 27.95 -13.17 -8.47
CA ALA A 102 26.75 -13.94 -8.13
C ALA A 102 25.42 -13.24 -8.43
N ASN A 103 25.42 -11.91 -8.59
CA ASN A 103 24.22 -11.12 -8.90
C ASN A 103 24.43 -10.39 -10.23
N GLY A 104 23.99 -10.94 -11.32
CA GLY A 104 24.06 -10.42 -12.69
C GLY A 104 24.37 -8.93 -12.79
N SER A 105 25.54 -8.65 -13.25
CA SER A 105 26.14 -7.40 -13.71
C SER A 105 25.29 -6.11 -13.55
N LEU A 106 25.33 -5.49 -12.39
CA LEU A 106 24.96 -4.08 -12.22
C LEU A 106 26.11 -3.18 -12.74
N LYS A 107 26.53 -3.39 -13.98
CA LYS A 107 27.74 -2.76 -14.55
C LYS A 107 27.65 -1.26 -14.79
N ASN A 108 26.49 -0.61 -14.63
CA ASN A 108 26.32 0.83 -14.93
C ASN A 108 25.44 1.56 -13.92
N VAL A 109 25.56 1.29 -12.62
CA VAL A 109 24.96 2.20 -11.63
C VAL A 109 25.94 3.33 -11.41
N ASP A 110 25.56 4.54 -11.82
CA ASP A 110 26.28 5.77 -11.45
C ASP A 110 26.34 5.86 -9.92
N ARG A 111 27.51 5.69 -9.36
CA ARG A 111 27.77 5.65 -7.92
C ARG A 111 28.27 7.00 -7.39
N THR A 112 28.32 8.03 -8.24
CA THR A 112 28.76 9.37 -7.88
C THR A 112 27.64 10.25 -7.31
N GLY A 113 26.39 9.72 -7.26
CA GLY A 113 25.23 10.44 -6.72
C GLY A 113 25.39 10.74 -5.22
N ASN A 114 24.92 11.90 -4.78
CA ASN A 114 24.69 12.22 -3.38
C ASN A 114 23.81 11.14 -2.76
N TYR A 115 24.38 10.26 -1.96
CA TYR A 115 23.64 9.23 -1.23
C TYR A 115 22.77 9.92 -0.19
N ASP A 116 21.51 10.09 -0.54
CA ASP A 116 20.47 10.51 0.38
C ASP A 116 20.47 9.57 1.60
N SER A 117 20.37 10.11 2.81
CA SER A 117 20.22 9.35 4.05
C SER A 117 18.94 8.50 4.07
N LEU A 118 18.10 8.68 3.06
CA LEU A 118 16.85 7.96 2.87
C LEU A 118 17.05 6.71 2.02
N ARG A 119 16.14 5.76 2.14
CA ARG A 119 16.05 4.57 1.31
C ARG A 119 14.65 4.43 0.70
N ASN A 120 14.53 3.66 -0.34
CA ASN A 120 13.22 3.22 -0.82
C ASN A 120 12.50 2.45 0.30
N PRO A 121 11.15 2.52 0.34
CA PRO A 121 10.37 1.88 1.38
C PRO A 121 10.55 0.36 1.37
N SER A 122 10.45 -0.24 2.56
CA SER A 122 10.39 -1.70 2.70
C SER A 122 9.04 -2.21 2.19
N SER A 123 8.99 -3.43 1.69
CA SER A 123 7.73 -4.10 1.34
C SER A 123 6.85 -4.41 2.57
N VAL A 124 7.42 -4.37 3.78
CA VAL A 124 6.69 -4.49 5.04
C VAL A 124 6.53 -3.10 5.65
N GLN A 125 5.27 -2.68 5.80
CA GLN A 125 4.91 -1.37 6.32
C GLN A 125 4.04 -1.51 7.56
N PHE A 126 4.42 -0.84 8.63
CA PHE A 126 3.67 -0.83 9.88
C PHE A 126 2.64 0.30 9.89
N PHE A 127 1.37 -0.04 10.14
CA PHE A 127 0.31 0.94 10.39
C PHE A 127 -0.54 0.48 11.56
N ASN A 128 -0.76 1.42 12.50
CA ASN A 128 -1.60 1.15 13.66
C ASN A 128 -3.05 0.85 13.22
N ASN A 129 -3.54 -0.31 13.61
CA ASN A 129 -4.93 -0.70 13.33
C ASN A 129 -5.91 -0.35 14.47
N ARG A 130 -5.50 0.45 15.47
CA ARG A 130 -6.32 0.94 16.60
C ARG A 130 -6.51 2.46 16.58
N GLU A 131 -6.74 3.05 15.41
CA GLU A 131 -7.01 4.49 15.30
C GLU A 131 -8.37 4.87 15.92
N LYS A 132 -8.48 6.14 16.39
CA LYS A 132 -9.75 6.72 16.80
C LYS A 132 -10.75 6.72 15.64
N GLY A 133 -12.03 6.47 15.91
CA GLY A 133 -13.06 6.37 14.86
C GLY A 133 -13.09 5.01 14.15
N ARG A 134 -12.39 4.01 14.66
CA ARG A 134 -12.50 2.62 14.22
C ARG A 134 -13.80 1.97 14.72
N GLY A 135 -14.24 0.94 14.01
CA GLY A 135 -15.45 0.18 14.40
C GLY A 135 -16.69 0.59 13.64
N LEU A 136 -16.58 1.51 12.71
CA LEU A 136 -17.68 1.90 11.82
C LEU A 136 -17.98 0.81 10.76
N HIS A 137 -17.00 -0.04 10.47
CA HIS A 137 -17.12 -1.17 9.56
C HIS A 137 -16.21 -2.32 10.03
N PRO A 138 -16.64 -3.61 9.98
CA PRO A 138 -15.86 -4.76 10.49
C PRO A 138 -14.46 -4.90 9.88
N THR A 139 -14.31 -4.56 8.60
CA THR A 139 -13.04 -4.65 7.87
C THR A 139 -12.39 -3.29 7.60
N GLN A 140 -12.76 -2.27 8.38
CA GLN A 140 -12.21 -0.92 8.21
C GLN A 140 -10.68 -0.91 8.27
N LYS A 141 -10.07 -0.26 7.29
CA LYS A 141 -8.62 -0.06 7.23
C LYS A 141 -8.22 1.26 7.92
N PRO A 142 -6.97 1.40 8.42
CA PRO A 142 -6.47 2.68 8.91
C PRO A 142 -6.43 3.75 7.83
N VAL A 143 -6.77 4.99 8.18
CA VAL A 143 -6.68 6.13 7.24
C VAL A 143 -5.24 6.32 6.78
N ALA A 144 -4.27 6.25 7.70
CA ALA A 144 -2.85 6.41 7.39
C ALA A 144 -2.33 5.40 6.36
N LEU A 145 -2.80 4.14 6.42
CA LEU A 145 -2.48 3.13 5.42
C LEU A 145 -3.02 3.53 4.04
N MET A 146 -4.28 3.96 3.97
CA MET A 146 -4.89 4.36 2.69
C MET A 146 -4.22 5.62 2.12
N GLU A 147 -3.87 6.60 2.94
CA GLU A 147 -3.11 7.78 2.52
C GLU A 147 -1.74 7.40 1.95
N TYR A 148 -1.03 6.47 2.60
CA TYR A 148 0.26 5.98 2.12
C TYR A 148 0.14 5.35 0.74
N LEU A 149 -0.84 4.47 0.53
CA LEU A 149 -1.08 3.81 -0.74
C LEU A 149 -1.51 4.81 -1.83
N ILE A 150 -2.40 5.74 -1.52
CA ILE A 150 -2.85 6.79 -2.43
C ILE A 150 -1.67 7.65 -2.89
N LYS A 151 -0.83 8.12 -1.98
CA LYS A 151 0.37 8.92 -2.30
C LYS A 151 1.39 8.13 -3.12
N THR A 152 1.48 6.81 -2.89
CA THR A 152 2.42 5.94 -3.60
C THR A 152 2.02 5.73 -5.06
N TYR A 153 0.74 5.77 -5.40
CA TYR A 153 0.26 5.39 -6.74
C TYR A 153 -0.43 6.52 -7.51
N THR A 154 -0.62 7.67 -6.88
CA THR A 154 -1.32 8.82 -7.51
C THR A 154 -0.63 10.14 -7.21
N ASN A 155 -0.87 11.13 -8.08
CA ASN A 155 -0.56 12.54 -7.84
C ASN A 155 -1.78 13.30 -7.28
N GLU A 156 -1.57 14.50 -6.73
CA GLU A 156 -2.67 15.39 -6.32
C GLU A 156 -3.60 15.68 -7.51
N GLY A 157 -4.89 15.77 -7.25
CA GLY A 157 -5.92 15.98 -8.27
C GLY A 157 -6.34 14.73 -9.06
N GLU A 158 -5.61 13.61 -8.96
CA GLU A 158 -6.04 12.36 -9.59
C GLU A 158 -7.23 11.72 -8.83
N THR A 159 -7.93 10.81 -9.49
CA THR A 159 -9.13 10.16 -8.95
C THR A 159 -8.81 8.77 -8.44
N VAL A 160 -9.24 8.49 -7.21
CA VAL A 160 -9.19 7.19 -6.56
C VAL A 160 -10.60 6.58 -6.57
N LEU A 161 -10.70 5.33 -6.98
CA LEU A 161 -11.95 4.56 -6.93
C LEU A 161 -11.85 3.49 -5.85
N ASP A 162 -12.86 3.42 -4.98
CA ASP A 162 -13.10 2.30 -4.08
C ASP A 162 -14.49 1.71 -4.35
N PHE A 163 -14.52 0.53 -4.94
CA PHE A 163 -15.76 -0.13 -5.35
C PHE A 163 -16.39 -1.02 -4.24
N ALA A 164 -15.80 -1.04 -3.06
CA ALA A 164 -16.29 -1.73 -1.87
C ALA A 164 -15.97 -0.88 -0.62
N ALA A 165 -16.45 0.36 -0.65
CA ALA A 165 -15.95 1.46 0.16
C ALA A 165 -16.27 1.35 1.67
N GLY A 166 -17.26 0.54 2.07
CA GLY A 166 -17.65 0.35 3.46
C GLY A 166 -17.90 1.68 4.18
N SER A 167 -17.13 1.95 5.22
CA SER A 167 -17.18 3.24 5.94
C SER A 167 -16.40 4.38 5.26
N PHE A 168 -16.05 4.25 4.00
CA PHE A 168 -15.36 5.25 3.17
C PHE A 168 -14.02 5.75 3.72
N THR A 169 -13.23 4.89 4.30
CA THR A 169 -11.88 5.25 4.76
C THR A 169 -11.00 5.75 3.60
N THR A 170 -11.14 5.14 2.43
CA THR A 170 -10.43 5.56 1.21
C THR A 170 -10.82 6.99 0.79
N ALA A 171 -12.09 7.38 0.93
CA ALA A 171 -12.54 8.74 0.66
C ALA A 171 -11.91 9.76 1.61
N VAL A 172 -11.90 9.47 2.92
CA VAL A 172 -11.23 10.31 3.92
C VAL A 172 -9.76 10.49 3.57
N ALA A 173 -9.06 9.41 3.24
CA ALA A 173 -7.66 9.45 2.85
C ALA A 173 -7.43 10.23 1.54
N ALA A 174 -8.33 10.11 0.57
CA ALA A 174 -8.27 10.86 -0.69
C ALA A 174 -8.44 12.37 -0.45
N ILE A 175 -9.40 12.77 0.36
CA ILE A 175 -9.59 14.19 0.76
C ILE A 175 -8.33 14.73 1.45
N ASN A 176 -7.82 14.03 2.47
CA ASN A 176 -6.64 14.44 3.22
C ASN A 176 -5.40 14.59 2.31
N THR A 177 -5.35 13.85 1.23
CA THR A 177 -4.23 13.85 0.29
C THR A 177 -4.51 14.65 -0.99
N LYS A 178 -5.61 15.39 -1.04
CA LYS A 178 -6.04 16.23 -2.18
C LYS A 178 -6.25 15.43 -3.48
N ARG A 179 -6.83 14.25 -3.37
CA ARG A 179 -7.26 13.44 -4.50
C ARG A 179 -8.77 13.48 -4.61
N ASN A 180 -9.28 13.40 -5.84
CA ASN A 180 -10.68 13.13 -6.07
C ASN A 180 -10.98 11.67 -5.71
N PHE A 181 -12.22 11.36 -5.33
CA PHE A 181 -12.59 9.98 -5.07
C PHE A 181 -13.96 9.63 -5.66
N ILE A 182 -14.15 8.36 -5.92
CA ILE A 182 -15.42 7.73 -6.24
C ILE A 182 -15.54 6.53 -5.30
N GLY A 183 -16.57 6.53 -4.45
CA GLY A 183 -16.87 5.43 -3.55
C GLY A 183 -18.15 4.73 -3.96
N ILE A 184 -18.14 3.39 -3.96
CA ILE A 184 -19.33 2.58 -4.22
C ILE A 184 -19.55 1.67 -3.02
N GLU A 185 -20.72 1.75 -2.43
CA GLU A 185 -21.16 0.89 -1.34
C GLU A 185 -22.61 0.49 -1.56
N LYS A 186 -22.93 -0.80 -1.35
CA LYS A 186 -24.28 -1.33 -1.57
C LYS A 186 -25.18 -1.24 -0.35
N ASP A 187 -24.57 -1.19 0.85
CA ASP A 187 -25.31 -1.16 2.12
C ASP A 187 -25.64 0.29 2.49
N ALA A 188 -26.92 0.60 2.52
CA ALA A 188 -27.41 1.95 2.83
C ALA A 188 -26.92 2.48 4.18
N LYS A 189 -26.80 1.61 5.21
CA LYS A 189 -26.28 1.99 6.52
C LYS A 189 -24.84 2.49 6.46
N TYR A 190 -23.99 1.82 5.67
CA TYR A 190 -22.61 2.25 5.49
C TYR A 190 -22.51 3.51 4.62
N CYS A 191 -23.42 3.69 3.66
CA CYS A 191 -23.54 4.94 2.91
C CYS A 191 -23.87 6.13 3.82
N GLU A 192 -24.77 5.97 4.78
CA GLU A 192 -25.09 7.01 5.77
C GLU A 192 -23.88 7.35 6.65
N ILE A 193 -23.20 6.34 7.19
CA ILE A 193 -21.97 6.52 7.97
C ILE A 193 -20.92 7.27 7.16
N ALA A 194 -20.76 6.90 5.88
CA ALA A 194 -19.82 7.52 4.96
C ALA A 194 -20.12 9.01 4.74
N ASN A 195 -21.38 9.33 4.43
CA ASN A 195 -21.81 10.72 4.22
C ASN A 195 -21.54 11.58 5.46
N ASN A 196 -21.85 11.08 6.65
CA ASN A 196 -21.58 11.78 7.90
C ASN A 196 -20.07 12.03 8.10
N ARG A 197 -19.23 11.05 7.81
CA ARG A 197 -17.77 11.20 7.90
C ARG A 197 -17.22 12.24 6.92
N ILE A 198 -17.70 12.26 5.69
CA ILE A 198 -17.24 13.18 4.65
C ILE A 198 -17.71 14.59 4.96
N ASN A 199 -18.98 14.77 5.32
CA ASN A 199 -19.54 16.08 5.66
C ASN A 199 -18.78 16.74 6.81
N CYS A 200 -18.37 15.98 7.84
CA CYS A 200 -17.54 16.49 8.93
C CYS A 200 -16.16 17.00 8.46
N LEU A 201 -15.63 16.50 7.35
CA LEU A 201 -14.32 16.92 6.80
C LEU A 201 -14.44 18.12 5.86
N THR A 202 -15.58 18.28 5.19
CA THR A 202 -15.78 19.33 4.17
C THR A 202 -16.47 20.57 4.74
N SER A 203 -16.92 20.54 6.00
CA SER A 203 -17.57 21.66 6.69
C SER A 203 -16.59 22.59 7.44
N ILE A 204 -15.28 22.43 7.21
CA ILE A 204 -14.20 23.28 7.72
C ILE A 204 -13.62 24.06 6.53
#